data_7ec9101dc9b491f19c1e10ed834def6d
#
_entry.id   7ec9101dc9b491f19c1e10ed834def6d
#
_cell.length_a   1.000
_cell.length_b   1.000
_cell.length_c   1.000
_cell.angle_alpha   90.00
_cell.angle_beta   90.00
_cell.angle_gamma   90.00
#
_symmetry.space_group_name_H-M   'P 1'
#
loop_
_entity.id
_entity.type
_entity.pdbx_description
1 polymer ?
#
loop_
_entity_poly.entity_id
_entity_poly.type
_entity_poly.pdbx_seq_one_letter_code
_entity_poly.pdbx_strand_id
1 'polypeptide(L)'
;MSHFPSSFEGVKIIITLDGEPRGKGRPRSRIVFPKDERKQPFVHIYADPKTVAYEKALAWAGKAAMRSAKPLAGPLDVTVTAFMGVPPSWTQKRRDDALAGVIRPTGKPDYDNIGKVVDALNGLVWHDDAQIVDARIRKVYDERPRLVIEVEECAMPLMAVSAEAAV
;
A
#
# COMPACT_ATOMS: atom_id res chain seq x y z
N MET A 1 32.92 11.56 -26.24
CA MET A 1 32.82 10.91 -24.91
C MET A 1 31.86 11.74 -24.06
N SER A 2 30.59 11.44 -24.16
CA SER A 2 29.56 12.12 -23.35
C SER A 2 29.41 11.36 -22.04
N HIS A 3 29.85 12.01 -21.00
CA HIS A 3 29.71 11.55 -19.62
C HIS A 3 28.27 11.82 -19.20
N PHE A 4 27.45 10.77 -19.13
CA PHE A 4 26.16 10.88 -18.46
C PHE A 4 26.41 10.91 -16.96
N PRO A 5 25.94 11.91 -16.21
CA PRO A 5 26.00 11.86 -14.77
C PRO A 5 25.06 10.77 -14.26
N SER A 6 25.65 9.70 -13.75
CA SER A 6 24.96 8.71 -12.93
C SER A 6 24.55 9.35 -11.62
N SER A 7 23.35 9.01 -11.15
CA SER A 7 22.79 9.28 -9.83
C SER A 7 22.22 10.70 -9.60
N PHE A 8 21.00 10.90 -10.12
CA PHE A 8 20.05 11.64 -9.32
C PHE A 8 19.50 10.64 -8.30
N GLU A 9 20.01 10.68 -7.08
CA GLU A 9 19.37 9.99 -5.95
C GLU A 9 18.04 10.69 -5.70
N GLY A 10 16.97 10.18 -6.30
CA GLY A 10 15.61 10.59 -5.99
C GLY A 10 15.34 10.36 -4.50
N VAL A 11 14.57 11.22 -3.88
CA VAL A 11 14.16 11.05 -2.48
C VAL A 11 13.40 9.74 -2.35
N LYS A 12 14.01 8.74 -1.68
CA LYS A 12 13.36 7.47 -1.35
C LYS A 12 12.78 7.54 0.05
N ILE A 13 11.47 7.34 0.15
CA ILE A 13 10.76 7.27 1.43
C ILE A 13 10.35 5.83 1.66
N ILE A 14 10.66 5.29 2.84
CA ILE A 14 10.27 3.95 3.25
C ILE A 14 9.33 4.06 4.44
N ILE A 15 8.12 3.54 4.28
CA ILE A 15 7.08 3.52 5.31
C ILE A 15 6.89 2.07 5.73
N THR A 16 7.02 1.78 7.02
CA THR A 16 6.81 0.43 7.57
C THR A 16 5.68 0.47 8.59
N LEU A 17 4.73 -0.43 8.44
CA LEU A 17 3.67 -0.66 9.41
C LEU A 17 3.75 -2.12 9.88
N ASP A 18 4.15 -2.31 11.13
CA ASP A 18 4.23 -3.64 11.73
C ASP A 18 2.84 -4.26 11.95
N GLY A 19 2.78 -5.57 11.91
CA GLY A 19 1.57 -6.36 12.07
C GLY A 19 1.05 -6.93 10.75
N GLU A 20 0.04 -7.78 10.83
CA GLU A 20 -0.50 -8.49 9.69
C GLU A 20 -1.08 -7.53 8.65
N PRO A 21 -0.61 -7.56 7.39
CA PRO A 21 -1.10 -6.68 6.34
C PRO A 21 -2.61 -6.83 6.12
N ARG A 22 -3.29 -5.70 6.00
CA ARG A 22 -4.74 -5.66 5.76
C ARG A 22 -5.04 -4.94 4.47
N GLY A 23 -6.04 -5.45 3.76
CA GLY A 23 -6.62 -4.74 2.63
C GLY A 23 -7.77 -3.84 3.07
N LYS A 24 -8.13 -2.89 2.23
CA LYS A 24 -9.32 -2.06 2.42
C LYS A 24 -10.57 -2.93 2.41
N GLY A 25 -11.28 -2.96 3.55
CA GLY A 25 -12.53 -3.72 3.70
C GLY A 25 -13.66 -3.07 2.90
N ARG A 26 -14.64 -3.88 2.51
CA ARG A 26 -15.86 -3.35 1.89
C ARG A 26 -16.64 -2.52 2.92
N PRO A 27 -17.22 -1.37 2.52
CA PRO A 27 -18.12 -0.63 3.37
C PRO A 27 -19.26 -1.54 3.87
N ARG A 28 -19.66 -1.36 5.11
CA ARG A 28 -20.81 -2.03 5.72
C ARG A 28 -22.02 -1.11 5.63
N SER A 29 -23.20 -1.69 5.59
CA SER A 29 -24.46 -0.95 5.62
C SER A 29 -25.35 -1.47 6.73
N ARG A 30 -26.15 -0.57 7.31
CA ARG A 30 -27.24 -0.93 8.21
C ARG A 30 -28.43 -0.03 7.93
N ILE A 31 -29.64 -0.57 8.14
CA ILE A 31 -30.84 0.24 8.13
C ILE A 31 -30.95 0.92 9.49
N VAL A 32 -31.14 2.23 9.47
CA VAL A 32 -31.38 3.05 10.67
C VAL A 32 -32.84 3.45 10.68
N PHE A 33 -33.52 3.10 11.76
CA PHE A 33 -34.88 3.56 12.04
C PHE A 33 -34.81 4.79 12.93
N PRO A 34 -35.15 6.00 12.43
CA PRO A 34 -35.12 7.20 13.25
C PRO A 34 -36.12 7.08 14.43
N LYS A 35 -35.81 7.71 15.56
CA LYS A 35 -36.70 7.78 16.70
C LYS A 35 -37.91 8.68 16.43
N ASP A 36 -37.82 9.60 15.47
CA ASP A 36 -38.91 10.44 15.00
C ASP A 36 -39.72 9.67 13.95
N GLU A 37 -40.92 9.26 14.27
CA GLU A 37 -41.82 8.47 13.41
C GLU A 37 -42.17 9.15 12.08
N ARG A 38 -41.97 10.47 11.97
CA ARG A 38 -42.16 11.24 10.72
C ARG A 38 -41.00 11.05 9.73
N LYS A 39 -39.89 10.48 10.14
CA LYS A 39 -38.73 10.25 9.30
C LYS A 39 -38.73 8.83 8.77
N GLN A 40 -38.43 8.68 7.48
CA GLN A 40 -38.32 7.37 6.85
C GLN A 40 -37.02 6.67 7.27
N PRO A 41 -37.03 5.35 7.38
CA PRO A 41 -35.79 4.57 7.53
C PRO A 41 -34.82 4.86 6.40
N PHE A 42 -33.52 4.90 6.72
CA PHE A 42 -32.48 5.14 5.73
C PHE A 42 -31.32 4.15 5.90
N VAL A 43 -30.59 3.91 4.81
CA VAL A 43 -29.40 3.06 4.82
C VAL A 43 -28.19 3.91 5.23
N HIS A 44 -27.59 3.55 6.35
CA HIS A 44 -26.32 4.14 6.80
C HIS A 44 -25.16 3.26 6.33
N ILE A 45 -24.30 3.81 5.48
CA ILE A 45 -23.09 3.16 5.00
C ILE A 45 -21.92 3.64 5.86
N TYR A 46 -21.10 2.72 6.36
CA TYR A 46 -19.94 3.03 7.19
C TYR A 46 -18.74 2.14 6.86
N ALA A 47 -17.55 2.68 7.04
CA ALA A 47 -16.32 1.92 6.85
C ALA A 47 -16.14 0.87 7.96
N ASP A 48 -15.54 -0.27 7.64
CA ASP A 48 -15.21 -1.28 8.65
C ASP A 48 -14.23 -0.68 9.68
N PRO A 49 -14.54 -0.75 11.00
CA PRO A 49 -13.69 -0.15 12.04
C PRO A 49 -12.24 -0.63 12.01
N LYS A 50 -12.01 -1.90 11.64
CA LYS A 50 -10.65 -2.46 11.52
C LYS A 50 -9.88 -1.83 10.36
N THR A 51 -10.56 -1.55 9.24
CA THR A 51 -9.97 -0.83 8.11
C THR A 51 -9.60 0.59 8.51
N VAL A 52 -10.52 1.30 9.17
CA VAL A 52 -10.26 2.67 9.63
C VAL A 52 -9.08 2.74 10.59
N ALA A 53 -8.99 1.80 11.54
CA ALA A 53 -7.87 1.73 12.48
C ALA A 53 -6.53 1.47 11.76
N TYR A 54 -6.54 0.58 10.77
CA TYR A 54 -5.36 0.25 9.98
C TYR A 54 -4.89 1.43 9.12
N GLU A 55 -5.83 2.10 8.43
CA GLU A 55 -5.54 3.30 7.64
C GLU A 55 -4.99 4.44 8.50
N LYS A 56 -5.52 4.64 9.71
CA LYS A 56 -4.97 5.61 10.68
C LYS A 56 -3.55 5.26 11.09
N ALA A 57 -3.27 4.00 11.39
CA ALA A 57 -1.92 3.56 11.76
C ALA A 57 -0.94 3.76 10.60
N LEU A 58 -1.36 3.48 9.37
CA LEU A 58 -0.56 3.71 8.16
C LEU A 58 -0.29 5.21 7.95
N ALA A 59 -1.29 6.06 8.13
CA ALA A 59 -1.13 7.53 8.06
C ALA A 59 -0.11 8.04 9.09
N TRP A 60 -0.13 7.51 10.30
CA TRP A 60 0.88 7.84 11.34
C TRP A 60 2.28 7.37 10.94
N ALA A 61 2.43 6.16 10.41
CA ALA A 61 3.70 5.64 9.92
C ALA A 61 4.23 6.49 8.76
N GLY A 62 3.37 6.89 7.82
CA GLY A 62 3.71 7.80 6.73
C GLY A 62 4.19 9.16 7.24
N LYS A 63 3.46 9.77 8.18
CA LYS A 63 3.85 11.03 8.79
C LYS A 63 5.20 10.93 9.51
N ALA A 64 5.44 9.82 10.21
CA ALA A 64 6.71 9.59 10.89
C ALA A 64 7.88 9.44 9.89
N ALA A 65 7.67 8.73 8.77
CA ALA A 65 8.67 8.59 7.71
C ALA A 65 8.99 9.92 7.03
N MET A 66 7.98 10.78 6.81
CA MET A 66 8.15 12.12 6.24
C MET A 66 8.86 13.09 7.19
N ARG A 67 8.81 12.85 8.49
CA ARG A 67 9.32 13.81 9.51
C ARG A 67 8.69 15.20 9.33
N SER A 68 9.49 16.18 8.88
CA SER A 68 9.06 17.55 8.57
C SER A 68 9.04 17.87 7.08
N ALA A 69 9.27 16.86 6.21
CA ALA A 69 9.25 17.05 4.76
C ALA A 69 7.83 17.38 4.27
N LYS A 70 7.75 18.18 3.22
CA LYS A 70 6.49 18.43 2.51
C LYS A 70 6.11 17.21 1.67
N PRO A 71 4.80 16.99 1.39
CA PRO A 71 4.38 15.97 0.45
C PRO A 71 5.09 16.09 -0.89
N LEU A 72 5.44 14.95 -1.48
CA LEU A 72 6.07 14.85 -2.79
C LEU A 72 5.12 15.40 -3.86
N ALA A 73 5.67 16.13 -4.84
CA ALA A 73 4.87 16.84 -5.84
C ALA A 73 5.02 16.26 -7.26
N GLY A 74 6.08 15.51 -7.53
CA GLY A 74 6.38 14.94 -8.85
C GLY A 74 5.65 13.62 -9.12
N PRO A 75 5.90 12.98 -10.28
CA PRO A 75 5.44 11.63 -10.58
C PRO A 75 6.15 10.62 -9.68
N LEU A 76 5.42 9.59 -9.22
CA LEU A 76 5.88 8.65 -8.20
C LEU A 76 5.92 7.21 -8.71
N ASP A 77 6.98 6.48 -8.33
CA ASP A 77 7.04 5.03 -8.30
C ASP A 77 6.74 4.56 -6.88
N VAL A 78 5.76 3.66 -6.75
CA VAL A 78 5.33 3.14 -5.45
C VAL A 78 5.36 1.62 -5.44
N THR A 79 6.24 1.06 -4.61
CA THR A 79 6.29 -0.38 -4.37
C THR A 79 5.69 -0.72 -3.01
N VAL A 80 4.64 -1.52 -3.00
CA VAL A 80 3.96 -2.01 -1.79
C VAL A 80 4.29 -3.48 -1.60
N THR A 81 4.96 -3.83 -0.50
CA THR A 81 5.26 -5.22 -0.15
C THR A 81 4.52 -5.61 1.13
N ALA A 82 3.59 -6.54 1.01
CA ALA A 82 2.87 -7.14 2.12
C ALA A 82 3.60 -8.42 2.58
N PHE A 83 4.28 -8.33 3.71
CA PHE A 83 4.92 -9.45 4.38
C PHE A 83 3.88 -10.16 5.25
N MET A 84 3.39 -11.29 4.76
CA MET A 84 2.34 -12.07 5.41
C MET A 84 2.94 -13.04 6.44
N GLY A 85 2.31 -13.17 7.59
CA GLY A 85 2.74 -14.13 8.61
C GLY A 85 2.59 -15.57 8.13
N VAL A 86 3.60 -16.40 8.42
CA VAL A 86 3.51 -17.85 8.17
C VAL A 86 2.57 -18.47 9.18
N PRO A 87 1.51 -19.21 8.77
CA PRO A 87 0.58 -19.83 9.71
C PRO A 87 1.29 -20.77 10.69
N PRO A 88 1.06 -20.61 12.00
CA PRO A 88 1.73 -21.43 13.02
C PRO A 88 1.33 -22.92 12.95
N SER A 89 0.19 -23.23 12.34
CA SER A 89 -0.30 -24.60 12.14
C SER A 89 0.41 -25.38 11.03
N TRP A 90 1.27 -24.73 10.24
CA TRP A 90 1.99 -25.40 9.17
C TRP A 90 3.16 -26.24 9.71
N THR A 91 3.46 -27.36 9.02
CA THR A 91 4.64 -28.16 9.29
C THR A 91 5.92 -27.34 9.07
N GLN A 92 7.01 -27.72 9.73
CA GLN A 92 8.30 -27.01 9.61
C GLN A 92 8.74 -26.90 8.14
N LYS A 93 8.71 -28.00 7.40
CA LYS A 93 9.05 -28.02 5.98
C LYS A 93 8.26 -26.98 5.18
N ARG A 94 6.93 -26.91 5.41
CA ARG A 94 6.06 -25.95 4.70
C ARG A 94 6.35 -24.51 5.09
N ARG A 95 6.73 -24.27 6.33
CA ARG A 95 7.15 -22.94 6.80
C ARG A 95 8.46 -22.52 6.13
N ASP A 96 9.43 -23.42 6.05
CA ASP A 96 10.73 -23.15 5.40
C ASP A 96 10.53 -22.87 3.90
N ASP A 97 9.70 -23.66 3.22
CA ASP A 97 9.35 -23.45 1.80
C ASP A 97 8.67 -22.07 1.58
N ALA A 98 7.84 -21.64 2.54
CA ALA A 98 7.19 -20.31 2.48
C ALA A 98 8.21 -19.16 2.67
N LEU A 99 9.09 -19.29 3.65
CA LEU A 99 10.13 -18.30 3.92
C LEU A 99 11.17 -18.22 2.79
N ALA A 100 11.45 -19.37 2.15
CA ALA A 100 12.28 -19.43 0.96
C ALA A 100 11.60 -18.89 -0.32
N GLY A 101 10.32 -18.51 -0.25
CA GLY A 101 9.55 -17.99 -1.39
C GLY A 101 9.07 -19.05 -2.39
N VAL A 102 9.24 -20.34 -2.09
CA VAL A 102 8.73 -21.47 -2.89
C VAL A 102 7.19 -21.50 -2.81
N ILE A 103 6.64 -21.26 -1.61
CA ILE A 103 5.19 -21.08 -1.40
C ILE A 103 4.91 -19.59 -1.28
N ARG A 104 3.94 -19.10 -2.06
CA ARG A 104 3.54 -17.70 -2.05
C ARG A 104 2.15 -17.52 -1.47
N PRO A 105 1.85 -16.38 -0.81
CA PRO A 105 0.53 -16.14 -0.22
C PRO A 105 -0.51 -15.84 -1.31
N THR A 106 -1.40 -16.81 -1.56
CA THR A 106 -2.51 -16.69 -2.51
C THR A 106 -3.85 -16.34 -1.85
N GLY A 107 -3.88 -16.35 -0.51
CA GLY A 107 -5.06 -15.98 0.26
C GLY A 107 -5.27 -14.47 0.39
N LYS A 108 -6.32 -14.07 1.12
CA LYS A 108 -6.60 -12.67 1.45
C LYS A 108 -5.47 -12.05 2.28
N PRO A 109 -5.31 -10.72 2.19
CA PRO A 109 -6.09 -9.76 1.41
C PRO A 109 -5.79 -9.82 -0.09
N ASP A 110 -6.77 -9.42 -0.91
CA ASP A 110 -6.61 -9.31 -2.36
C ASP A 110 -5.66 -8.16 -2.71
N TYR A 111 -4.91 -8.28 -3.82
CA TYR A 111 -3.86 -7.33 -4.18
C TYR A 111 -4.39 -5.89 -4.34
N ASP A 112 -5.56 -5.74 -4.97
CA ASP A 112 -6.21 -4.44 -5.17
C ASP A 112 -6.64 -3.79 -3.85
N ASN A 113 -7.09 -4.59 -2.89
CA ASN A 113 -7.45 -4.11 -1.57
C ASN A 113 -6.23 -3.70 -0.74
N ILE A 114 -5.05 -4.32 -0.97
CA ILE A 114 -3.78 -3.85 -0.41
C ILE A 114 -3.40 -2.50 -1.03
N GLY A 115 -3.51 -2.37 -2.35
CA GLY A 115 -3.25 -1.10 -3.04
C GLY A 115 -4.12 0.04 -2.52
N LYS A 116 -5.40 -0.22 -2.28
CA LYS A 116 -6.34 0.81 -1.80
C LYS A 116 -6.05 1.35 -0.39
N VAL A 117 -5.29 0.67 0.45
CA VAL A 117 -4.94 1.23 1.77
C VAL A 117 -3.93 2.36 1.67
N VAL A 118 -3.17 2.45 0.56
CA VAL A 118 -2.21 3.54 0.35
C VAL A 118 -2.88 4.92 0.22
N ASP A 119 -4.19 4.96 -0.08
CA ASP A 119 -4.98 6.21 -0.08
C ASP A 119 -4.87 6.95 1.26
N ALA A 120 -4.59 6.24 2.36
CA ALA A 120 -4.36 6.84 3.67
C ALA A 120 -3.13 7.75 3.74
N LEU A 121 -2.26 7.71 2.73
CA LEU A 121 -1.05 8.52 2.62
C LEU A 121 -1.26 9.79 1.78
N ASN A 122 -2.40 9.93 1.11
CA ASN A 122 -2.78 11.14 0.37
C ASN A 122 -2.78 12.37 1.29
N GLY A 123 -2.18 13.46 0.81
CA GLY A 123 -2.00 14.70 1.57
C GLY A 123 -0.93 14.64 2.66
N LEU A 124 -0.30 13.48 2.89
CA LEU A 124 0.75 13.29 3.88
C LEU A 124 2.11 13.02 3.23
N VAL A 125 2.19 12.05 2.35
CA VAL A 125 3.42 11.63 1.66
C VAL A 125 3.47 12.20 0.24
N TRP A 126 2.34 12.26 -0.44
CA TRP A 126 2.11 12.92 -1.72
C TRP A 126 0.80 13.70 -1.68
N HIS A 127 0.54 14.54 -2.67
CA HIS A 127 -0.68 15.35 -2.68
C HIS A 127 -1.90 14.54 -3.10
N ASP A 128 -1.76 13.67 -4.10
CA ASP A 128 -2.85 12.90 -4.70
C ASP A 128 -2.30 11.61 -5.30
N ASP A 129 -3.06 10.51 -5.23
CA ASP A 129 -2.68 9.22 -5.80
C ASP A 129 -2.58 9.23 -7.34
N ALA A 130 -3.17 10.23 -8.00
CA ALA A 130 -2.97 10.49 -9.42
C ALA A 130 -1.50 10.75 -9.80
N GLN A 131 -0.63 11.08 -8.83
CA GLN A 131 0.81 11.22 -9.05
C GLN A 131 1.53 9.87 -9.22
N ILE A 132 0.90 8.76 -8.81
CA ILE A 132 1.50 7.42 -8.91
C ILE A 132 1.42 6.95 -10.36
N VAL A 133 2.56 6.98 -11.05
CA VAL A 133 2.67 6.60 -12.46
C VAL A 133 3.19 5.17 -12.65
N ASP A 134 3.88 4.62 -11.66
CA ASP A 134 4.26 3.22 -11.58
C ASP A 134 3.91 2.66 -10.21
N ALA A 135 3.22 1.51 -10.18
CA ALA A 135 2.79 0.87 -8.94
C ALA A 135 3.06 -0.63 -8.96
N ARG A 136 3.74 -1.12 -7.95
CA ARG A 136 4.02 -2.53 -7.79
C ARG A 136 3.52 -3.05 -6.45
N ILE A 137 2.74 -4.12 -6.47
CA ILE A 137 2.22 -4.76 -5.26
C ILE A 137 2.73 -6.19 -5.19
N ARG A 138 3.32 -6.56 -4.07
CA ARG A 138 3.85 -7.90 -3.80
C ARG A 138 3.31 -8.45 -2.50
N LYS A 139 3.07 -9.76 -2.47
CA LYS A 139 2.78 -10.52 -1.26
C LYS A 139 3.84 -11.60 -1.11
N VAL A 140 4.45 -11.67 0.06
CA VAL A 140 5.46 -12.67 0.41
C VAL A 140 5.23 -13.15 1.83
N TYR A 141 5.68 -14.35 2.18
CA TYR A 141 5.69 -14.79 3.57
C TYR A 141 6.94 -14.30 4.29
N ASP A 142 6.80 -13.97 5.57
CA ASP A 142 7.90 -13.56 6.42
C ASP A 142 7.59 -13.96 7.89
N GLU A 143 8.62 -14.08 8.71
CA GLU A 143 8.46 -14.36 10.13
C GLU A 143 7.82 -13.17 10.87
N ARG A 144 8.09 -11.95 10.40
CA ARG A 144 7.59 -10.69 10.96
C ARG A 144 6.58 -10.05 10.00
N PRO A 145 5.28 -10.24 10.23
CA PRO A 145 4.26 -9.63 9.38
C PRO A 145 4.37 -8.10 9.42
N ARG A 146 4.35 -7.46 8.26
CA ARG A 146 4.38 -6.01 8.11
C ARG A 146 3.99 -5.58 6.71
N LEU A 147 3.58 -4.34 6.57
CA LEU A 147 3.44 -3.68 5.27
C LEU A 147 4.63 -2.72 5.10
N VAL A 148 5.31 -2.81 3.97
CA VAL A 148 6.37 -1.87 3.59
C VAL A 148 5.95 -1.17 2.31
N ILE A 149 6.00 0.17 2.31
CA ILE A 149 5.73 1.00 1.15
C ILE A 149 6.99 1.81 0.87
N GLU A 150 7.55 1.61 -0.32
CA GLU A 150 8.68 2.35 -0.84
C GLU A 150 8.15 3.34 -1.88
N VAL A 151 8.50 4.60 -1.72
CA VAL A 151 8.06 5.70 -2.58
C VAL A 151 9.29 6.42 -3.11
N GLU A 152 9.37 6.58 -4.41
CA GLU A 152 10.44 7.32 -5.08
C GLU A 152 9.84 8.32 -6.07
N GLU A 153 10.38 9.56 -6.12
CA GLU A 153 10.04 10.47 -7.21
C GLU A 153 10.74 10.01 -8.49
N CYS A 154 9.98 9.87 -9.57
CA CYS A 154 10.53 9.51 -10.86
C CYS A 154 11.40 10.67 -11.40
N ALA A 155 12.70 10.48 -11.40
CA ALA A 155 13.67 11.49 -11.84
C ALA A 155 13.83 11.62 -13.38
N MET A 156 13.16 10.79 -14.18
CA MET A 156 13.36 10.73 -15.63
C MET A 156 12.07 10.88 -16.41
N PRO A 157 12.03 11.69 -17.46
CA PRO A 157 10.93 11.66 -18.43
C PRO A 157 10.90 10.30 -19.14
N LEU A 158 9.71 9.74 -19.32
CA LEU A 158 9.41 8.43 -19.95
C LEU A 158 9.84 8.31 -21.43
N MET A 159 10.80 9.11 -21.90
CA MET A 159 11.25 9.12 -23.30
C MET A 159 12.14 7.94 -23.70
N ALA A 160 12.42 6.99 -22.79
CA ALA A 160 13.32 5.87 -23.07
C ALA A 160 12.62 4.52 -23.41
N VAL A 161 11.30 4.46 -23.42
CA VAL A 161 10.58 3.17 -23.62
C VAL A 161 10.21 2.88 -25.08
N SER A 162 10.47 3.78 -26.02
CA SER A 162 9.95 3.66 -27.41
C SER A 162 10.96 3.20 -28.46
N ALA A 163 12.10 2.61 -28.12
CA ALA A 163 13.09 2.23 -29.14
C ALA A 163 13.27 0.71 -29.38
N GLU A 164 12.67 -0.20 -28.60
CA GLU A 164 12.94 -1.64 -28.74
C GLU A 164 11.73 -2.52 -29.07
N ALA A 165 10.59 -1.97 -29.37
CA ALA A 165 9.40 -2.77 -29.73
C ALA A 165 9.02 -2.71 -31.22
N ALA A 166 9.97 -2.38 -32.11
CA ALA A 166 9.74 -2.38 -33.54
C ALA A 166 10.93 -3.03 -34.30
N VAL A 167 11.05 -4.37 -34.21
CA VAL A 167 11.65 -5.25 -35.23
C VAL A 167 10.93 -6.59 -35.23
#